data_021bac63373ea5ba4e38a17eb78b1bee
#
_entry.id   021bac63373ea5ba4e38a17eb78b1bee
#
_cell.length_a   1.000
_cell.length_b   1.000
_cell.length_c   1.000
_cell.angle_alpha   90.00
_cell.angle_beta   90.00
_cell.angle_gamma   90.00
#
_symmetry.space_group_name_H-M   'P 1'
#
loop_
_entity.id
_entity.type
_entity.pdbx_description
1 polymer ?
#
loop_
_entity_poly.entity_id
_entity_poly.type
_entity_poly.pdbx_seq_one_letter_code
_entity_poly.pdbx_strand_id
1 'polypeptide(L)'
;MSRNKDVPLREVLTLQLFFMRIDILTVLPEMIEGMVNCSIVKRAQDKGLAEIHLHNLRDYTTNKWRRVDDYPFGGEAGMVMQIEPIDRAISALKSERDYDEVIYTSPDGETFNQPMANSMSMLNNLIILCGHYKGIDYRIREHLITKEISVGDYVLXXXXQEASWLPPSSQMPSYVLFPEQSATSKVPSPTRSRIIC
;
A
#
# COMPACT_ATOMS: atom_id res chain seq x y z
N MET A 1 12.35 -48.29 7.76
CA MET A 1 12.58 -47.41 8.91
C MET A 1 12.91 -46.02 8.39
N SER A 2 11.88 -45.18 8.31
CA SER A 2 12.02 -43.80 7.82
C SER A 2 12.40 -42.91 9.02
N ARG A 3 13.55 -42.28 8.95
CA ARG A 3 13.95 -41.26 9.94
C ARG A 3 13.21 -39.98 9.65
N ASN A 4 12.22 -39.64 10.48
CA ASN A 4 11.67 -38.32 10.51
C ASN A 4 12.82 -37.36 10.90
N LYS A 5 13.19 -36.48 9.98
CA LYS A 5 14.08 -35.37 10.30
C LYS A 5 13.28 -34.34 11.06
N ASP A 6 13.44 -34.34 12.36
CA ASP A 6 12.86 -33.30 13.20
C ASP A 6 13.52 -31.98 12.79
N VAL A 7 12.73 -31.13 12.15
CA VAL A 7 13.13 -29.76 11.84
C VAL A 7 13.28 -29.04 13.19
N PRO A 8 14.45 -28.50 13.49
CA PRO A 8 14.66 -27.88 14.80
C PRO A 8 13.70 -26.69 15.00
N LEU A 9 13.03 -26.69 16.14
CA LEU A 9 12.08 -25.64 16.55
C LEU A 9 12.61 -24.22 16.36
N ARG A 10 13.93 -24.04 16.41
CA ARG A 10 14.60 -22.76 16.17
C ARG A 10 14.40 -22.25 14.74
N GLU A 11 14.40 -23.15 13.75
CA GLU A 11 14.20 -22.74 12.34
C GLU A 11 12.75 -22.34 12.06
N VAL A 12 11.80 -23.04 12.72
CA VAL A 12 10.37 -22.70 12.59
C VAL A 12 10.07 -21.35 13.23
N LEU A 13 10.68 -21.07 14.38
CA LEU A 13 10.53 -19.79 15.08
C LEU A 13 11.19 -18.63 14.30
N THR A 14 12.32 -18.90 13.64
CA THR A 14 13.02 -17.85 12.86
C THR A 14 12.25 -17.50 11.58
N LEU A 15 11.57 -18.48 10.99
CA LEU A 15 10.74 -18.25 9.78
C LEU A 15 9.46 -17.45 10.09
N GLN A 16 8.96 -17.53 11.32
CA GLN A 16 7.77 -16.79 11.74
C GLN A 16 8.06 -15.31 12.06
N LEU A 17 9.33 -14.95 12.28
CA LEU A 17 9.70 -13.60 12.72
C LEU A 17 9.84 -12.57 11.60
N PHE A 18 9.72 -12.98 10.33
CA PHE A 18 9.93 -12.07 9.21
C PHE A 18 8.85 -12.18 8.12
N PHE A 19 7.65 -12.56 8.52
CA PHE A 19 6.52 -12.66 7.58
C PHE A 19 5.74 -11.35 7.61
N MET A 20 5.80 -10.61 6.53
CA MET A 20 5.09 -9.34 6.39
C MET A 20 3.85 -9.52 5.50
N ARG A 21 2.71 -9.05 5.97
CA ARG A 21 1.50 -9.01 5.15
C ARG A 21 1.14 -7.57 4.81
N ILE A 22 0.84 -7.34 3.54
CA ILE A 22 0.43 -6.03 3.03
C ILE A 22 -0.90 -6.18 2.30
N ASP A 23 -1.93 -5.54 2.80
CA ASP A 23 -3.25 -5.50 2.18
C ASP A 23 -3.43 -4.14 1.52
N ILE A 24 -3.55 -4.11 0.19
CA ILE A 24 -3.67 -2.88 -0.59
C ILE A 24 -5.13 -2.68 -1.00
N LEU A 25 -5.74 -1.61 -0.50
CA LEU A 25 -7.11 -1.22 -0.82
C LEU A 25 -7.07 -0.22 -1.98
N THR A 26 -7.70 -0.55 -3.09
CA THR A 26 -7.68 0.29 -4.30
C THR A 26 -8.99 0.13 -5.08
N VAL A 27 -9.32 1.07 -5.94
CA VAL A 27 -10.47 0.98 -6.86
C VAL A 27 -10.07 0.32 -8.19
N LEU A 28 -8.77 0.15 -8.44
CA LEU A 28 -8.22 -0.38 -9.70
C LEU A 28 -7.09 -1.39 -9.40
N PRO A 29 -7.40 -2.56 -8.84
CA PRO A 29 -6.36 -3.55 -8.49
C PRO A 29 -5.56 -4.02 -9.70
N GLU A 30 -6.17 -4.06 -10.87
CA GLU A 30 -5.52 -4.48 -12.11
C GLU A 30 -4.31 -3.60 -12.48
N MET A 31 -4.27 -2.36 -12.02
CA MET A 31 -3.12 -1.48 -12.26
C MET A 31 -1.89 -1.88 -11.45
N ILE A 32 -2.11 -2.51 -10.30
CA ILE A 32 -1.05 -2.87 -9.36
C ILE A 32 -0.63 -4.33 -9.54
N GLU A 33 -1.55 -5.18 -9.99
CA GLU A 33 -1.39 -6.64 -10.08
C GLU A 33 -0.12 -7.07 -10.82
N GLY A 34 0.19 -6.41 -11.93
CA GLY A 34 1.38 -6.73 -12.71
C GLY A 34 2.67 -6.46 -11.94
N MET A 35 2.67 -5.43 -11.11
CA MET A 35 3.85 -5.02 -10.35
C MET A 35 4.11 -5.92 -9.15
N VAL A 36 3.06 -6.28 -8.42
CA VAL A 36 3.23 -7.13 -7.23
C VAL A 36 3.57 -8.57 -7.62
N ASN A 37 3.26 -8.96 -8.87
CA ASN A 37 3.52 -10.30 -9.39
C ASN A 37 4.79 -10.39 -10.24
N CYS A 38 5.69 -9.42 -10.15
CA CYS A 38 6.93 -9.47 -10.94
C CYS A 38 8.17 -9.16 -10.10
N SER A 39 9.32 -9.47 -10.70
CA SER A 39 10.65 -9.10 -10.22
C SER A 39 10.91 -9.49 -8.75
N ILE A 40 11.44 -8.57 -7.96
CA ILE A 40 11.88 -8.81 -6.58
C ILE A 40 10.70 -9.00 -5.63
N VAL A 41 9.57 -8.34 -5.91
CA VAL A 41 8.36 -8.45 -5.08
C VAL A 41 7.81 -9.89 -5.17
N LYS A 42 7.71 -10.41 -6.40
CA LYS A 42 7.29 -11.81 -6.60
C LYS A 42 8.25 -12.79 -5.89
N ARG A 43 9.55 -12.55 -6.00
CA ARG A 43 10.54 -13.43 -5.34
C ARG A 43 10.38 -13.45 -3.81
N ALA A 44 10.02 -12.31 -3.22
CA ALA A 44 9.77 -12.22 -1.78
C ALA A 44 8.55 -13.05 -1.39
N GLN A 45 7.49 -12.97 -2.20
CA GLN A 45 6.27 -13.76 -1.99
C GLN A 45 6.55 -15.26 -2.18
N ASP A 46 7.28 -15.64 -3.24
CA ASP A 46 7.64 -17.03 -3.51
C ASP A 46 8.49 -17.64 -2.38
N LYS A 47 9.26 -16.82 -1.67
CA LYS A 47 10.08 -17.23 -0.53
C LYS A 47 9.33 -17.17 0.81
N GLY A 48 8.08 -16.72 0.80
CA GLY A 48 7.29 -16.58 2.03
C GLY A 48 7.79 -15.49 2.97
N LEU A 49 8.49 -14.49 2.44
CA LEU A 49 8.96 -13.35 3.24
C LEU A 49 7.89 -12.26 3.34
N ALA A 50 7.01 -12.21 2.36
CA ALA A 50 5.91 -11.25 2.31
C ALA A 50 4.71 -11.86 1.62
N GLU A 51 3.54 -11.36 1.97
CA GLU A 51 2.27 -11.71 1.35
C GLU A 51 1.56 -10.40 0.98
N ILE A 52 1.16 -10.26 -0.28
CA ILE A 52 0.51 -9.03 -0.75
C ILE A 52 -0.87 -9.40 -1.29
N HIS A 53 -1.89 -8.76 -0.75
CA HIS A 53 -3.28 -8.95 -1.16
C HIS A 53 -3.83 -7.65 -1.72
N LEU A 54 -4.46 -7.74 -2.89
CA LEU A 54 -5.13 -6.61 -3.53
C LEU A 54 -6.62 -6.72 -3.29
N HIS A 55 -7.22 -5.68 -2.75
CA HIS A 55 -8.64 -5.61 -2.45
C HIS A 55 -9.29 -4.51 -3.29
N ASN A 56 -10.31 -4.89 -4.05
CA ASN A 56 -11.09 -3.93 -4.81
C ASN A 56 -12.14 -3.29 -3.89
N LEU A 57 -12.03 -1.99 -3.66
CA LEU A 57 -12.97 -1.25 -2.80
C LEU A 57 -14.42 -1.36 -3.31
N ARG A 58 -14.60 -1.62 -4.60
CA ARG A 58 -15.94 -1.82 -5.18
C ARG A 58 -16.65 -3.07 -4.64
N ASP A 59 -15.90 -4.01 -4.06
CA ASP A 59 -16.49 -5.22 -3.50
C ASP A 59 -17.08 -4.98 -2.09
N TYR A 60 -16.73 -3.86 -1.47
CA TYR A 60 -17.15 -3.52 -0.11
C TYR A 60 -18.32 -2.51 -0.08
N THR A 61 -18.79 -2.03 -1.23
CA THR A 61 -19.92 -1.12 -1.27
C THR A 61 -21.24 -1.88 -1.33
N THR A 62 -22.26 -1.33 -0.68
CA THR A 62 -23.64 -1.83 -0.77
C THR A 62 -24.40 -1.26 -1.97
N ASN A 63 -23.79 -0.30 -2.66
CA ASN A 63 -24.41 0.35 -3.79
C ASN A 63 -24.62 -0.64 -4.95
N LYS A 64 -25.83 -0.70 -5.50
CA LYS A 64 -26.20 -1.56 -6.63
C LYS A 64 -25.27 -1.40 -7.84
N TRP A 65 -24.76 -0.19 -8.04
CA TRP A 65 -23.87 0.14 -9.16
C TRP A 65 -22.40 0.05 -8.80
N ARG A 66 -22.08 -0.48 -7.63
CA ARG A 66 -20.72 -0.63 -7.09
C ARG A 66 -19.96 0.70 -7.06
N ARG A 67 -20.68 1.79 -6.77
CA ARG A 67 -20.08 3.12 -6.63
C ARG A 67 -19.31 3.22 -5.32
N VAL A 68 -18.17 3.88 -5.40
CA VAL A 68 -17.27 4.14 -4.25
C VAL A 68 -16.99 5.63 -4.09
N ASP A 69 -17.65 6.47 -4.90
CA ASP A 69 -17.41 7.90 -4.99
C ASP A 69 -18.70 8.69 -4.82
N ASP A 70 -18.58 9.94 -4.35
CA ASP A 70 -19.71 10.86 -4.17
C ASP A 70 -19.23 12.31 -4.38
N TYR A 71 -20.18 13.21 -4.48
CA TYR A 71 -19.87 14.62 -4.61
C TYR A 71 -19.32 15.19 -3.29
N PRO A 72 -18.31 16.07 -3.37
CA PRO A 72 -17.80 16.71 -2.15
C PRO A 72 -18.82 17.64 -1.54
N PHE A 73 -18.79 17.76 -0.22
CA PHE A 73 -19.60 18.74 0.48
C PHE A 73 -19.14 20.14 0.05
N GLY A 74 -20.11 21.04 -0.18
CA GLY A 74 -19.81 22.41 -0.61
C GLY A 74 -19.94 22.64 -2.11
N GLY A 75 -20.23 21.60 -2.88
CA GLY A 75 -20.55 21.73 -4.32
C GLY A 75 -19.35 21.98 -5.22
N GLU A 76 -18.17 21.66 -4.78
CA GLU A 76 -16.97 21.74 -5.62
C GLU A 76 -17.01 20.68 -6.74
N ALA A 77 -16.36 21.00 -7.86
CA ALA A 77 -16.25 20.08 -8.97
C ALA A 77 -15.37 18.87 -8.62
N GLY A 78 -15.73 17.70 -9.15
CA GLY A 78 -15.02 16.45 -8.92
C GLY A 78 -15.76 15.53 -7.97
N MET A 79 -15.16 14.39 -7.67
CA MET A 79 -15.73 13.34 -6.81
C MET A 79 -14.73 13.03 -5.69
N VAL A 80 -15.22 12.53 -4.57
CA VAL A 80 -14.40 12.05 -3.46
C VAL A 80 -14.79 10.61 -3.12
N MET A 81 -13.85 9.84 -2.60
CA MET A 81 -14.13 8.47 -2.19
C MET A 81 -14.97 8.46 -0.92
N GLN A 82 -16.03 7.66 -0.93
CA GLN A 82 -16.96 7.51 0.19
C GLN A 82 -16.30 6.77 1.35
N ILE A 83 -16.72 7.13 2.56
CA ILE A 83 -16.24 6.48 3.78
C ILE A 83 -16.75 5.01 3.89
N GLU A 84 -17.99 4.74 3.50
CA GLU A 84 -18.63 3.43 3.73
C GLU A 84 -17.84 2.24 3.16
N PRO A 85 -17.46 2.19 1.87
CA PRO A 85 -16.70 1.05 1.37
C PRO A 85 -15.31 0.92 1.99
N ILE A 86 -14.66 2.04 2.31
CA ILE A 86 -13.33 2.03 2.92
C ILE A 86 -13.42 1.51 4.36
N ASP A 87 -14.37 2.02 5.14
CA ASP A 87 -14.58 1.57 6.52
C ASP A 87 -14.91 0.07 6.56
N ARG A 88 -15.79 -0.40 5.67
CA ARG A 88 -16.13 -1.83 5.59
C ARG A 88 -14.91 -2.69 5.25
N ALA A 89 -14.08 -2.23 4.30
CA ALA A 89 -12.87 -2.96 3.92
C ALA A 89 -11.89 -3.05 5.09
N ILE A 90 -11.59 -1.91 5.73
CA ILE A 90 -10.67 -1.86 6.87
C ILE A 90 -11.22 -2.68 8.04
N SER A 91 -12.52 -2.55 8.34
CA SER A 91 -13.16 -3.30 9.43
C SER A 91 -13.13 -4.80 9.17
N ALA A 92 -13.39 -5.23 7.94
CA ALA A 92 -13.31 -6.65 7.57
C ALA A 92 -11.90 -7.19 7.79
N LEU A 93 -10.89 -6.47 7.33
CA LEU A 93 -9.49 -6.87 7.51
C LEU A 93 -9.11 -6.90 9.00
N LYS A 94 -9.49 -5.87 9.75
CA LYS A 94 -9.19 -5.80 11.20
C LYS A 94 -9.94 -6.88 12.00
N SER A 95 -11.03 -7.42 11.49
CA SER A 95 -11.72 -8.54 12.15
C SER A 95 -10.96 -9.87 11.99
N GLU A 96 -10.11 -9.98 10.99
CA GLU A 96 -9.31 -11.18 10.73
C GLU A 96 -7.98 -11.18 11.48
N ARG A 97 -7.38 -10.01 11.67
CA ARG A 97 -6.07 -9.88 12.31
C ARG A 97 -5.80 -8.45 12.79
N ASP A 98 -4.80 -8.30 13.66
CA ASP A 98 -4.32 -7.00 14.09
C ASP A 98 -3.40 -6.40 13.03
N TYR A 99 -3.57 -5.12 12.72
CA TYR A 99 -2.72 -4.38 11.79
C TYR A 99 -1.91 -3.34 12.57
N ASP A 100 -0.62 -3.28 12.24
CA ASP A 100 0.31 -2.33 12.85
C ASP A 100 0.02 -0.90 12.41
N GLU A 101 -0.25 -0.73 11.10
CA GLU A 101 -0.52 0.59 10.53
C GLU A 101 -1.58 0.50 9.42
N VAL A 102 -2.38 1.56 9.31
CA VAL A 102 -3.29 1.81 8.18
C VAL A 102 -2.79 3.10 7.52
N ILE A 103 -2.19 2.95 6.36
CA ILE A 103 -1.47 4.00 5.66
C ILE A 103 -2.33 4.53 4.50
N TYR A 104 -2.46 5.84 4.43
CA TYR A 104 -3.07 6.50 3.27
C TYR A 104 -1.97 7.19 2.47
N THR A 105 -1.93 6.93 1.17
CA THR A 105 -0.99 7.60 0.26
C THR A 105 -1.62 8.90 -0.23
N SER A 106 -0.99 10.01 0.11
CA SER A 106 -1.51 11.37 -0.11
C SER A 106 -0.34 12.32 -0.41
N PRO A 107 -0.51 13.32 -1.28
CA PRO A 107 0.54 14.33 -1.46
C PRO A 107 0.77 15.17 -0.21
N ASP A 108 -0.23 15.28 0.66
CA ASP A 108 -0.16 16.07 1.90
C ASP A 108 0.56 15.35 3.05
N GLY A 109 0.84 14.05 2.88
CA GLY A 109 1.43 13.21 3.93
C GLY A 109 2.92 13.49 4.18
N GLU A 110 3.45 12.86 5.23
CA GLU A 110 4.90 12.91 5.51
C GLU A 110 5.67 12.30 4.35
N THR A 111 6.70 13.00 3.87
CA THR A 111 7.48 12.51 2.72
C THR A 111 8.19 11.20 3.04
N PHE A 112 7.92 10.18 2.23
CA PHE A 112 8.52 8.85 2.37
C PHE A 112 10.04 8.93 2.19
N ASN A 113 10.76 8.35 3.12
CA ASN A 113 12.22 8.38 3.14
C ASN A 113 12.80 7.04 3.64
N GLN A 114 14.12 6.88 3.52
CA GLN A 114 14.77 5.62 3.89
C GLN A 114 14.57 5.26 5.38
N PRO A 115 14.72 6.18 6.35
CA PRO A 115 14.43 5.84 7.75
C PRO A 115 13.00 5.32 7.95
N MET A 116 12.01 5.94 7.28
CA MET A 116 10.63 5.49 7.36
C MET A 116 10.47 4.09 6.76
N ALA A 117 11.09 3.84 5.59
CA ALA A 117 11.06 2.52 4.96
C ALA A 117 11.66 1.44 5.88
N ASN A 118 12.80 1.75 6.52
CA ASN A 118 13.44 0.84 7.47
C ASN A 118 12.52 0.53 8.66
N SER A 119 11.87 1.56 9.20
CA SER A 119 10.92 1.41 10.31
C SER A 119 9.74 0.53 9.90
N MET A 120 9.16 0.79 8.73
CA MET A 120 8.00 0.05 8.24
C MET A 120 8.33 -1.40 7.91
N SER A 121 9.57 -1.69 7.48
CA SER A 121 9.99 -3.07 7.17
C SER A 121 10.05 -3.97 8.40
N MET A 122 9.96 -3.40 9.61
CA MET A 122 9.93 -4.16 10.86
C MET A 122 8.50 -4.48 11.31
N LEU A 123 7.50 -4.00 10.60
CA LEU A 123 6.09 -4.25 10.90
C LEU A 123 5.64 -5.58 10.29
N ASN A 124 4.59 -6.16 10.85
CA ASN A 124 4.09 -7.46 10.40
C ASN A 124 2.91 -7.34 9.44
N ASN A 125 1.96 -6.45 9.76
CA ASN A 125 0.71 -6.34 8.99
C ASN A 125 0.42 -4.87 8.68
N LEU A 126 0.29 -4.57 7.39
CA LEU A 126 0.03 -3.21 6.90
C LEU A 126 -1.23 -3.18 6.03
N ILE A 127 -2.04 -2.14 6.18
CA ILE A 127 -3.06 -1.78 5.20
C ILE A 127 -2.56 -0.53 4.48
N ILE A 128 -2.60 -0.54 3.15
CA ILE A 128 -2.26 0.62 2.33
C ILE A 128 -3.52 1.02 1.54
N LEU A 129 -4.05 2.20 1.84
CA LEU A 129 -5.18 2.76 1.12
C LEU A 129 -4.65 3.66 -0.01
N CYS A 130 -4.93 3.27 -1.24
CA CYS A 130 -4.59 4.04 -2.43
C CYS A 130 -5.77 4.95 -2.78
N GLY A 131 -5.55 6.24 -2.67
CA GLY A 131 -6.56 7.25 -3.01
C GLY A 131 -6.86 7.29 -4.50
N HIS A 132 -8.03 7.82 -4.83
CA HIS A 132 -8.46 8.04 -6.20
C HIS A 132 -9.37 9.28 -6.25
N TYR A 133 -9.76 9.71 -7.44
CA TYR A 133 -10.59 10.90 -7.65
C TYR A 133 -9.90 12.17 -7.09
N LYS A 134 -10.66 13.07 -6.46
CA LYS A 134 -10.13 14.29 -5.85
C LYS A 134 -9.56 14.04 -4.45
N GLY A 135 -9.75 12.85 -3.91
CA GLY A 135 -9.30 12.46 -2.59
C GLY A 135 -10.32 11.59 -1.89
N ILE A 136 -10.19 11.50 -0.58
CA ILE A 136 -11.06 10.69 0.26
C ILE A 136 -11.85 11.59 1.22
N ASP A 137 -12.99 11.08 1.71
CA ASP A 137 -13.77 11.76 2.74
C ASP A 137 -12.88 12.00 3.97
N TYR A 138 -12.89 13.21 4.49
CA TYR A 138 -12.01 13.62 5.59
C TYR A 138 -12.15 12.75 6.85
N ARG A 139 -13.34 12.24 7.10
CA ARG A 139 -13.59 11.35 8.24
C ARG A 139 -12.74 10.06 8.18
N ILE A 140 -12.38 9.62 6.98
CA ILE A 140 -11.47 8.47 6.78
C ILE A 140 -10.10 8.82 7.36
N ARG A 141 -9.58 10.01 7.01
CA ARG A 141 -8.27 10.48 7.49
C ARG A 141 -8.26 10.59 9.02
N GLU A 142 -9.36 11.09 9.59
CA GLU A 142 -9.46 11.35 11.03
C GLU A 142 -9.64 10.09 11.88
N HIS A 143 -10.38 9.11 11.38
CA HIS A 143 -10.82 7.98 12.21
C HIS A 143 -10.24 6.62 11.81
N LEU A 144 -9.84 6.44 10.56
CA LEU A 144 -9.44 5.11 10.07
C LEU A 144 -7.94 5.01 9.74
N ILE A 145 -7.31 6.13 9.43
CA ILE A 145 -5.91 6.18 9.00
C ILE A 145 -5.01 6.42 10.22
N THR A 146 -3.92 5.66 10.32
CA THR A 146 -2.91 5.88 11.37
C THR A 146 -1.75 6.73 10.86
N LYS A 147 -1.48 6.68 9.55
CA LYS A 147 -0.35 7.41 8.97
C LYS A 147 -0.65 7.83 7.54
N GLU A 148 -0.29 9.08 7.20
CA GLU A 148 -0.37 9.58 5.83
C GLU A 148 1.05 9.75 5.29
N ILE A 149 1.26 9.22 4.09
CA ILE A 149 2.60 9.21 3.49
C ILE A 149 2.53 9.76 2.06
N SER A 150 3.44 10.70 1.78
CA SER A 150 3.65 11.23 0.44
C SER A 150 4.89 10.59 -0.18
N VAL A 151 4.78 10.04 -1.36
CA VAL A 151 5.92 9.40 -2.03
C VAL A 151 6.92 10.44 -2.56
N GLY A 152 6.49 11.66 -2.83
CA GLY A 152 7.40 12.65 -3.40
C GLY A 152 6.99 14.10 -3.22
N ASP A 153 5.97 14.37 -2.41
CA ASP A 153 5.49 15.76 -2.19
C ASP A 153 5.14 16.45 -3.52
N TYR A 154 4.39 15.74 -4.38
CA TYR A 154 3.92 16.27 -5.66
C TYR A 154 2.59 15.63 -6.04
N VAL A 155 1.81 16.33 -6.89
CA VAL A 155 0.56 15.83 -7.48
C VAL A 155 0.82 15.60 -8.97
N LEU A 156 0.62 14.38 -9.40
CA LEU A 156 0.73 14.03 -10.82
C LEU A 156 -0.63 14.19 -11.44
N UNK A 157 -0.65 15.18 -11.92
CA UNK A 157 -1.73 15.35 -12.72
C UNK A 157 -2.99 15.74 -12.17
N UNK A 158 -3.38 16.19 -12.75
CA UNK A 158 -4.56 16.75 -12.47
C UNK A 158 -5.61 15.86 -12.86
N UNK A 159 -6.22 15.98 -12.48
CA UNK A 159 -7.37 15.55 -12.74
C UNK A 159 -7.70 14.38 -13.54
N UNK A 160 -8.06 14.34 -14.12
CA UNK A 160 -8.63 13.44 -14.93
C UNK A 160 -7.78 12.39 -15.53
N GLN A 161 -6.70 12.65 -15.60
CA GLN A 161 -5.83 11.67 -16.29
C GLN A 161 -4.90 10.94 -15.33
N GLU A 162 -5.22 10.98 -14.08
CA GLU A 162 -4.40 10.44 -12.99
C GLU A 162 -4.22 8.92 -13.04
N ALA A 163 -5.13 8.23 -13.69
CA ALA A 163 -5.13 6.78 -13.73
C ALA A 163 -4.06 6.18 -14.64
N SER A 164 -3.41 6.98 -15.47
CA SER A 164 -2.44 6.46 -16.42
C SER A 164 -1.02 6.36 -15.85
N TRP A 165 -0.77 6.97 -14.69
CA TRP A 165 0.54 6.89 -14.04
C TRP A 165 0.43 6.04 -12.79
N LEU A 166 1.35 5.13 -12.67
CA LEU A 166 1.42 4.26 -11.50
C LEU A 166 1.48 5.11 -10.25
N PRO A 167 0.50 4.97 -9.38
CA PRO A 167 0.57 5.72 -8.15
C PRO A 167 1.85 5.36 -7.41
N PRO A 168 2.48 6.33 -6.79
CA PRO A 168 3.68 6.07 -5.98
C PRO A 168 3.45 4.97 -4.93
N SER A 169 2.21 4.78 -4.51
CA SER A 169 1.82 3.67 -3.64
C SER A 169 2.20 2.29 -4.19
N SER A 170 2.31 2.14 -5.52
CA SER A 170 2.70 0.87 -6.11
C SER A 170 4.16 0.51 -5.86
N GLN A 171 5.01 1.49 -5.58
CA GLN A 171 6.41 1.26 -5.27
C GLN A 171 6.65 1.04 -3.77
N MET A 172 5.71 1.51 -2.93
CA MET A 172 5.84 1.45 -1.50
C MET A 172 6.10 0.05 -0.95
N PRO A 173 5.37 -1.01 -1.41
CA PRO A 173 5.67 -2.36 -0.93
C PRO A 173 7.10 -2.80 -1.15
N SER A 174 7.73 -2.45 -2.27
CA SER A 174 9.11 -2.87 -2.52
C SER A 174 10.12 -2.15 -1.63
N TYR A 175 9.89 -0.87 -1.31
CA TYR A 175 10.75 -0.13 -0.38
C TYR A 175 10.62 -0.66 1.05
N VAL A 176 9.41 -1.00 1.46
CA VAL A 176 9.17 -1.55 2.79
C VAL A 176 9.78 -2.94 2.93
N LEU A 177 9.66 -3.78 1.88
CA LEU A 177 10.18 -5.14 1.90
C LEU A 177 11.70 -5.23 1.78
N PHE A 178 12.32 -4.27 1.08
CA PHE A 178 13.76 -4.34 0.75
C PHE A 178 14.46 -3.01 1.02
N PRO A 179 14.46 -2.54 2.27
CA PRO A 179 15.10 -1.25 2.58
C PRO A 179 16.61 -1.25 2.33
N GLU A 180 17.27 -2.40 2.47
CA GLU A 180 18.73 -2.50 2.30
C GLU A 180 19.17 -2.33 0.86
N GLN A 181 18.35 -2.68 -0.11
CA GLN A 181 18.73 -2.57 -1.52
C GLN A 181 18.75 -1.13 -2.02
N SER A 182 17.97 -0.26 -1.40
CA SER A 182 18.00 1.16 -1.73
C SER A 182 19.22 1.88 -1.14
N ALA A 183 19.79 1.32 -0.07
CA ALA A 183 20.96 1.92 0.61
C ALA A 183 22.27 1.70 -0.13
N THR A 184 22.35 0.72 -1.03
CA THR A 184 23.58 0.44 -1.78
C THR A 184 23.75 1.30 -3.02
N SER A 185 22.70 1.97 -3.47
CA SER A 185 22.88 3.00 -4.49
C SER A 185 23.34 4.29 -3.79
N LYS A 186 24.60 4.59 -3.86
CA LYS A 186 25.12 5.93 -3.54
C LYS A 186 24.28 6.92 -4.35
N VAL A 187 23.41 7.63 -3.68
CA VAL A 187 22.63 8.68 -4.31
C VAL A 187 23.63 9.73 -4.81
N PRO A 188 23.81 9.89 -6.12
CA PRO A 188 24.55 11.06 -6.58
C PRO A 188 23.70 12.28 -6.22
N SER A 189 24.34 13.33 -5.79
CA SER A 189 23.68 14.62 -5.53
C SER A 189 22.74 14.99 -6.69
N PRO A 190 21.65 15.72 -6.42
CA PRO A 190 20.62 15.97 -7.42
C PRO A 190 21.12 16.86 -8.55
N THR A 191 21.78 16.26 -9.48
CA THR A 191 21.98 16.86 -10.77
C THR A 191 20.84 16.38 -11.66
N ARG A 192 20.09 17.33 -12.17
CA ARG A 192 18.98 17.16 -13.11
C ARG A 192 19.25 16.01 -14.07
N SER A 193 18.66 14.87 -13.86
CA SER A 193 18.76 13.80 -14.84
C SER A 193 17.37 13.44 -15.35
N ARG A 194 17.31 13.41 -16.64
CA ARG A 194 16.15 13.13 -17.46
C ARG A 194 15.52 11.79 -17.11
N ILE A 195 14.23 11.82 -16.96
CA ILE A 195 13.43 10.61 -16.92
C ILE A 195 13.46 10.00 -18.32
N ILE A 196 14.07 8.84 -18.44
CA ILE A 196 13.96 8.03 -19.64
C ILE A 196 13.02 6.88 -19.30
N CYS A 197 12.02 6.68 -20.14
CA CYS A 197 10.97 5.67 -20.06
C CYS A 197 11.51 4.24 -19.81
#